data_07b168e398cd43a17fc9749c64132d1d
#
_entry.id   07b168e398cd43a17fc9749c64132d1d
#
_cell.length_a   1.000
_cell.length_b   1.000
_cell.length_c   1.000
_cell.angle_alpha   90.00
_cell.angle_beta   90.00
_cell.angle_gamma   90.00
#
_symmetry.space_group_name_H-M   'P 1'
#
loop_
_entity.id
_entity.type
_entity.pdbx_description
1 polymer ?
#
loop_
_entity_poly.entity_id
_entity_poly.type
_entity_poly.pdbx_seq_one_letter_code
_entity_poly.pdbx_strand_id
1 'polypeptide(L)'
;MQDNFGNKGTRFPNTRMGVEAVLRRSFDAARKYMGSRYTQHNPVAADGPEGLKGFIQFLRDKFPNSRSEIKRVFAEGDYVIVHVHAIREPGTRGRAIIDIFKLENGKVVEHWDVAQDVPEKAANANGMF
;
A
#
# COMPACT_ATOMS: atom_id res chain seq x y z
N MET A 1 -17.12 5.72 -6.10
CA MET A 1 -15.88 6.43 -6.49
C MET A 1 -15.28 5.74 -7.70
N GLN A 2 -14.94 6.50 -8.70
CA GLN A 2 -14.35 5.94 -9.90
C GLN A 2 -12.92 5.49 -9.62
N ASP A 3 -12.62 4.26 -10.02
CA ASP A 3 -11.33 3.65 -9.83
C ASP A 3 -10.37 4.13 -10.92
N ASN A 4 -9.25 4.69 -10.55
CA ASN A 4 -8.23 5.12 -11.50
C ASN A 4 -7.30 4.00 -11.95
N PHE A 5 -7.41 2.82 -11.33
CA PHE A 5 -6.71 1.62 -11.78
C PHE A 5 -7.55 0.90 -12.82
N GLY A 6 -6.94 0.32 -13.77
CA GLY A 6 -7.59 -0.60 -14.64
C GLY A 6 -8.81 -0.11 -15.41
N ASN A 7 -9.09 1.17 -15.35
CA ASN A 7 -10.27 1.73 -15.95
C ASN A 7 -9.97 2.20 -17.38
N LYS A 8 -10.87 1.86 -18.32
CA LYS A 8 -10.83 2.35 -19.70
C LYS A 8 -9.50 2.10 -20.41
N GLY A 9 -9.09 0.85 -20.51
CA GLY A 9 -7.90 0.49 -21.25
C GLY A 9 -6.63 1.01 -20.61
N THR A 10 -6.60 0.98 -19.32
CA THR A 10 -5.46 1.41 -18.54
C THR A 10 -4.16 0.81 -19.02
N ARG A 11 -3.08 1.56 -18.85
CA ARG A 11 -1.70 1.10 -19.08
C ARG A 11 -1.30 -0.03 -18.12
N PHE A 12 -2.02 -0.18 -16.99
CA PHE A 12 -1.64 -1.07 -15.90
C PHE A 12 -2.82 -1.93 -15.47
N PRO A 13 -3.24 -2.89 -16.30
CA PRO A 13 -4.44 -3.68 -16.03
C PRO A 13 -4.40 -4.46 -14.72
N ASN A 14 -3.21 -4.84 -14.23
CA ASN A 14 -3.04 -5.59 -12.99
C ASN A 14 -2.59 -4.72 -11.81
N THR A 15 -2.53 -3.42 -11.97
CA THR A 15 -1.99 -2.52 -10.96
C THR A 15 -2.78 -2.56 -9.66
N ARG A 16 -4.11 -2.47 -9.77
CA ARG A 16 -4.97 -2.51 -8.58
C ARG A 16 -4.79 -3.81 -7.82
N MET A 17 -4.78 -4.93 -8.51
CA MET A 17 -4.66 -6.25 -7.89
C MET A 17 -3.33 -6.39 -7.16
N GLY A 18 -2.25 -5.90 -7.76
CA GLY A 18 -0.93 -5.93 -7.16
C GLY A 18 -0.83 -5.09 -5.90
N VAL A 19 -1.33 -3.85 -5.97
CA VAL A 19 -1.34 -2.94 -4.82
C VAL A 19 -2.22 -3.48 -3.71
N GLU A 20 -3.40 -3.99 -4.03
CA GLU A 20 -4.29 -4.59 -3.04
C GLU A 20 -3.65 -5.81 -2.37
N ALA A 21 -2.94 -6.65 -3.12
CA ALA A 21 -2.26 -7.82 -2.57
C ALA A 21 -1.19 -7.41 -1.56
N VAL A 22 -0.40 -6.37 -1.86
CA VAL A 22 0.59 -5.82 -0.92
C VAL A 22 -0.11 -5.30 0.34
N LEU A 23 -1.20 -4.53 0.16
CA LEU A 23 -1.93 -3.95 1.28
C LEU A 23 -2.67 -5.00 2.11
N ARG A 24 -3.06 -6.12 1.51
CA ARG A 24 -3.68 -7.24 2.22
C ARG A 24 -2.67 -8.11 2.95
N ARG A 25 -1.41 -7.80 2.79
CA ARG A 25 -0.31 -8.52 3.45
C ARG A 25 -0.26 -10.00 3.09
N SER A 26 -0.48 -10.28 1.81
CA SER A 26 -0.33 -11.62 1.25
C SER A 26 0.84 -11.62 0.28
N PHE A 27 1.97 -12.14 0.71
CA PHE A 27 3.17 -12.16 -0.14
C PHE A 27 2.97 -13.04 -1.37
N ASP A 28 2.33 -14.19 -1.22
CA ASP A 28 2.10 -15.10 -2.35
C ASP A 28 1.26 -14.44 -3.44
N ALA A 29 0.24 -13.66 -3.05
CA ALA A 29 -0.57 -12.90 -4.00
C ALA A 29 0.21 -11.72 -4.58
N ALA A 30 0.97 -10.99 -3.76
CA ALA A 30 1.72 -9.83 -4.20
C ALA A 30 2.82 -10.19 -5.18
N ARG A 31 3.48 -11.35 -4.98
CA ARG A 31 4.60 -11.78 -5.79
C ARG A 31 4.30 -11.81 -7.29
N LYS A 32 3.06 -12.13 -7.66
CA LYS A 32 2.63 -12.17 -9.06
C LYS A 32 2.75 -10.80 -9.75
N TYR A 33 2.66 -9.74 -8.97
CA TYR A 33 2.62 -8.36 -9.47
C TYR A 33 3.89 -7.58 -9.15
N MET A 34 4.91 -8.25 -8.62
CA MET A 34 6.20 -7.64 -8.33
C MET A 34 7.21 -7.97 -9.42
N GLY A 35 8.09 -7.01 -9.69
CA GLY A 35 9.21 -7.24 -10.58
C GLY A 35 10.32 -8.07 -9.92
N SER A 36 11.42 -8.25 -10.63
CA SER A 36 12.60 -8.94 -10.11
C SER A 36 13.30 -8.12 -9.02
N ARG A 37 13.08 -6.81 -9.00
CA ARG A 37 13.52 -5.93 -7.93
C ARG A 37 12.32 -5.29 -7.26
N TYR A 38 12.51 -4.89 -6.02
CA TYR A 38 11.55 -4.09 -5.26
C TYR A 38 12.36 -3.16 -4.37
N THR A 39 12.55 -1.94 -4.85
CA THR A 39 13.35 -0.95 -4.12
C THR A 39 12.46 -0.31 -3.07
N GLN A 40 12.83 -0.46 -1.80
CA GLN A 40 12.04 -0.02 -0.66
C GLN A 40 12.61 1.25 -0.07
N HIS A 41 11.75 2.28 0.07
CA HIS A 41 12.14 3.54 0.71
C HIS A 41 11.54 3.73 2.10
N ASN A 42 10.67 2.80 2.56
CA ASN A 42 10.21 2.84 3.93
C ASN A 42 11.36 2.38 4.84
N PRO A 43 11.83 3.24 5.77
CA PRO A 43 13.05 2.94 6.54
C PRO A 43 12.91 1.80 7.54
N VAL A 44 11.69 1.35 7.84
CA VAL A 44 11.49 0.25 8.79
C VAL A 44 11.33 -1.11 8.11
N ALA A 45 11.36 -1.15 6.78
CA ALA A 45 11.26 -2.39 6.01
C ALA A 45 12.57 -2.63 5.27
N ALA A 46 13.05 -3.87 5.27
CA ALA A 46 14.25 -4.23 4.52
C ALA A 46 13.98 -4.17 3.02
N ASP A 47 15.05 -3.99 2.25
CA ASP A 47 14.97 -3.82 0.81
C ASP A 47 14.67 -5.15 0.09
N GLY A 48 14.17 -5.04 -1.14
CA GLY A 48 13.94 -6.16 -2.03
C GLY A 48 12.67 -6.94 -1.75
N PRO A 49 12.34 -7.90 -2.63
CA PRO A 49 11.16 -8.76 -2.44
C PRO A 49 11.20 -9.54 -1.13
N GLU A 50 12.37 -10.01 -0.71
CA GLU A 50 12.50 -10.72 0.56
C GLU A 50 12.26 -9.80 1.76
N GLY A 51 12.63 -8.54 1.66
CA GLY A 51 12.32 -7.54 2.68
C GLY A 51 10.82 -7.33 2.84
N LEU A 52 10.09 -7.24 1.72
CA LEU A 52 8.63 -7.15 1.76
C LEU A 52 8.02 -8.42 2.37
N LYS A 53 8.52 -9.59 1.99
CA LYS A 53 8.04 -10.85 2.56
C LYS A 53 8.20 -10.87 4.07
N GLY A 54 9.37 -10.47 4.57
CA GLY A 54 9.63 -10.40 6.01
C GLY A 54 8.71 -9.43 6.73
N PHE A 55 8.45 -8.27 6.13
CA PHE A 55 7.54 -7.27 6.70
C PHE A 55 6.10 -7.79 6.76
N ILE A 56 5.63 -8.42 5.68
CA ILE A 56 4.29 -9.02 5.65
C ILE A 56 4.17 -10.10 6.73
N GLN A 57 5.19 -10.95 6.87
CA GLN A 57 5.20 -12.01 7.86
C GLN A 57 5.15 -11.43 9.28
N PHE A 58 5.93 -10.38 9.54
CA PHE A 58 5.92 -9.67 10.81
C PHE A 58 4.51 -9.16 11.14
N LEU A 59 3.83 -8.53 10.18
CA LEU A 59 2.48 -8.01 10.39
C LEU A 59 1.48 -9.12 10.66
N ARG A 60 1.58 -10.23 9.94
CA ARG A 60 0.67 -11.37 10.13
C ARG A 60 0.85 -12.01 11.50
N ASP A 61 2.10 -12.14 11.94
CA ASP A 61 2.41 -12.77 13.22
C ASP A 61 2.01 -11.88 14.40
N LYS A 62 2.34 -10.59 14.31
CA LYS A 62 2.14 -9.65 15.42
C LYS A 62 0.78 -8.99 15.42
N PHE A 63 0.22 -8.74 14.24
CA PHE A 63 -1.06 -8.05 14.07
C PHE A 63 -1.99 -8.84 13.14
N PRO A 64 -2.44 -10.04 13.56
CA PRO A 64 -3.20 -10.91 12.67
C PRO A 64 -4.55 -10.34 12.24
N ASN A 65 -5.08 -9.37 12.99
CA ASN A 65 -6.35 -8.73 12.68
C ASN A 65 -6.20 -7.36 12.05
N SER A 66 -4.99 -7.03 11.57
CA SER A 66 -4.74 -5.77 10.88
C SER A 66 -5.48 -5.71 9.55
N ARG A 67 -5.87 -4.51 9.15
CA ARG A 67 -6.55 -4.27 7.89
C ARG A 67 -6.12 -2.93 7.30
N SER A 68 -6.31 -2.77 6.00
CA SER A 68 -6.09 -1.52 5.31
C SER A 68 -7.28 -1.21 4.42
N GLU A 69 -7.73 0.04 4.46
CA GLU A 69 -8.81 0.54 3.63
C GLU A 69 -8.24 1.57 2.65
N ILE A 70 -8.44 1.33 1.35
CA ILE A 70 -8.04 2.30 0.34
C ILE A 70 -9.11 3.37 0.28
N LYS A 71 -8.73 4.61 0.55
CA LYS A 71 -9.66 5.75 0.55
C LYS A 71 -9.72 6.42 -0.82
N ARG A 72 -8.60 6.54 -1.50
CA ARG A 72 -8.53 7.10 -2.86
C ARG A 72 -7.28 6.65 -3.57
N VAL A 73 -7.33 6.67 -4.89
CA VAL A 73 -6.28 6.17 -5.76
C VAL A 73 -6.06 7.13 -6.90
N PHE A 74 -4.82 7.36 -7.25
CA PHE A 74 -4.43 8.15 -8.41
C PHE A 74 -3.36 7.41 -9.18
N ALA A 75 -3.39 7.52 -10.50
CA ALA A 75 -2.37 6.95 -11.36
C ALA A 75 -1.92 8.00 -12.37
N GLU A 76 -0.62 8.16 -12.52
CA GLU A 76 -0.01 9.05 -13.50
C GLU A 76 1.30 8.46 -13.99
N GLY A 77 1.45 8.32 -15.31
CA GLY A 77 2.63 7.69 -15.88
C GLY A 77 2.81 6.28 -15.34
N ASP A 78 3.98 6.00 -14.83
CA ASP A 78 4.33 4.70 -14.27
C ASP A 78 4.11 4.64 -12.76
N TYR A 79 3.44 5.64 -12.19
CA TYR A 79 3.25 5.74 -10.76
C TYR A 79 1.79 5.54 -10.36
N VAL A 80 1.60 4.91 -9.22
CA VAL A 80 0.29 4.79 -8.56
C VAL A 80 0.41 5.32 -7.15
N ILE A 81 -0.52 6.17 -6.75
CA ILE A 81 -0.55 6.80 -5.45
C ILE A 81 -1.84 6.39 -4.74
N VAL A 82 -1.72 5.91 -3.51
CA VAL A 82 -2.86 5.40 -2.75
C VAL A 82 -2.91 6.10 -1.40
N HIS A 83 -4.09 6.58 -1.03
CA HIS A 83 -4.34 7.10 0.32
C HIS A 83 -5.04 6.00 1.11
N VAL A 84 -4.44 5.57 2.21
CA VAL A 84 -4.82 4.36 2.93
C VAL A 84 -5.06 4.65 4.40
N HIS A 85 -6.10 4.03 4.97
CA HIS A 85 -6.29 3.96 6.41
C HIS A 85 -5.86 2.56 6.87
N ALA A 86 -4.73 2.47 7.55
CA ALA A 86 -4.20 1.21 8.05
C ALA A 86 -4.49 1.07 9.54
N ILE A 87 -5.11 -0.04 9.93
CA ILE A 87 -5.48 -0.33 11.31
C ILE A 87 -4.83 -1.65 11.69
N ARG A 88 -3.78 -1.61 12.49
CA ARG A 88 -3.08 -2.81 12.92
C ARG A 88 -3.85 -3.57 13.98
N GLU A 89 -4.46 -2.85 14.92
CA GLU A 89 -5.26 -3.43 15.99
C GLU A 89 -6.68 -2.89 15.92
N PRO A 90 -7.69 -3.76 15.85
CA PRO A 90 -9.09 -3.33 15.86
C PRO A 90 -9.41 -2.45 17.05
N GLY A 91 -10.25 -1.42 16.82
CA GLY A 91 -10.63 -0.48 17.86
C GLY A 91 -9.67 0.69 18.06
N THR A 92 -8.51 0.69 17.38
CA THR A 92 -7.60 1.83 17.40
C THR A 92 -7.91 2.76 16.23
N ARG A 93 -7.37 4.00 16.28
CA ARG A 93 -7.60 4.98 15.23
C ARG A 93 -6.76 4.69 13.98
N GLY A 94 -5.70 3.92 14.11
CA GLY A 94 -4.84 3.57 13.01
C GLY A 94 -3.97 4.71 12.50
N ARG A 95 -3.59 4.61 11.24
CA ARG A 95 -2.64 5.52 10.59
C ARG A 95 -3.16 5.92 9.23
N ALA A 96 -2.90 7.16 8.85
CA ALA A 96 -3.08 7.62 7.49
C ALA A 96 -1.75 7.42 6.76
N ILE A 97 -1.80 6.77 5.61
CA ILE A 97 -0.61 6.44 4.83
C ILE A 97 -0.81 6.91 3.39
N ILE A 98 0.21 7.55 2.84
CA ILE A 98 0.30 7.77 1.40
C ILE A 98 1.37 6.80 0.89
N ASP A 99 0.95 5.85 0.08
CA ASP A 99 1.84 4.91 -0.60
C ASP A 99 2.02 5.35 -2.05
N ILE A 100 3.26 5.30 -2.53
CA ILE A 100 3.59 5.55 -3.92
C ILE A 100 4.27 4.30 -4.47
N PHE A 101 3.77 3.79 -5.58
CA PHE A 101 4.33 2.64 -6.28
C PHE A 101 4.79 3.04 -7.67
N LYS A 102 5.96 2.58 -8.06
CA LYS A 102 6.42 2.68 -9.45
C LYS A 102 6.30 1.32 -10.10
N LEU A 103 5.85 1.32 -11.36
CA LEU A 103 5.67 0.10 -12.14
C LEU A 103 6.57 0.10 -13.36
N GLU A 104 7.03 -1.10 -13.74
CA GLU A 104 7.71 -1.35 -15.01
C GLU A 104 7.10 -2.62 -15.60
N ASN A 105 6.63 -2.53 -16.83
CA ASN A 105 5.98 -3.67 -17.53
C ASN A 105 4.85 -4.28 -16.71
N GLY A 106 4.06 -3.43 -16.04
CA GLY A 106 2.93 -3.89 -15.23
C GLY A 106 3.31 -4.51 -13.88
N LYS A 107 4.58 -4.42 -13.49
CA LYS A 107 5.07 -4.97 -12.22
C LYS A 107 5.51 -3.85 -11.29
N VAL A 108 5.22 -4.00 -10.00
CA VAL A 108 5.67 -3.06 -8.98
C VAL A 108 7.16 -3.28 -8.75
N VAL A 109 7.95 -2.22 -8.89
CA VAL A 109 9.42 -2.29 -8.77
C VAL A 109 9.98 -1.36 -7.71
N GLU A 110 9.19 -0.40 -7.23
CA GLU A 110 9.68 0.57 -6.25
C GLU A 110 8.53 1.11 -5.42
N HIS A 111 8.80 1.40 -4.14
CA HIS A 111 7.77 1.81 -3.20
C HIS A 111 8.29 2.87 -2.23
N TRP A 112 7.51 3.91 -2.03
CA TRP A 112 7.70 4.94 -1.00
C TRP A 112 6.43 5.03 -0.17
N ASP A 113 6.55 5.41 1.08
CA ASP A 113 5.40 5.79 1.85
C ASP A 113 5.75 6.81 2.93
N VAL A 114 4.73 7.51 3.39
CA VAL A 114 4.77 8.30 4.61
C VAL A 114 3.52 8.00 5.40
N ALA A 115 3.66 7.87 6.70
CA ALA A 115 2.57 7.51 7.58
C ALA A 115 2.48 8.49 8.73
N GLN A 116 1.26 8.79 9.14
CA GLN A 116 0.97 9.63 10.30
C GLN A 116 -0.11 8.96 11.13
N ASP A 117 0.09 8.88 12.43
CA ASP A 117 -0.93 8.36 13.33
C ASP A 117 -2.16 9.28 13.31
N VAL A 118 -3.34 8.66 13.31
CA VAL A 118 -4.59 9.42 13.42
C VAL A 118 -4.70 9.90 14.88
N PRO A 119 -4.73 11.22 15.12
CA PRO A 119 -4.69 11.73 16.48
C PRO A 119 -6.04 11.62 17.19
N GLU A 120 -5.98 11.60 18.53
CA GLU A 120 -7.20 11.66 19.33
C GLU A 120 -7.87 13.03 19.20
N LYS A 121 -7.06 14.08 19.15
CA LYS A 121 -7.54 15.47 19.04
C LYS A 121 -6.87 16.13 17.85
N ALA A 122 -7.65 16.84 17.08
CA ALA A 122 -7.17 17.55 15.90
C ALA A 122 -7.61 19.02 15.95
N ALA A 123 -6.89 19.87 15.24
CA ALA A 123 -7.18 21.29 15.16
C ALA A 123 -8.44 21.59 14.34
N ASN A 124 -8.92 20.63 13.55
CA ASN A 124 -10.15 20.75 12.76
C ASN A 124 -10.95 19.45 12.86
N ALA A 125 -12.18 19.47 12.36
CA ALA A 125 -13.11 18.34 12.43
C ALA A 125 -13.27 17.57 11.12
N ASN A 126 -12.37 17.77 10.14
CA ASN A 126 -12.50 17.19 8.80
C ASN A 126 -12.03 15.74 8.71
N GLY A 127 -11.22 15.30 9.67
CA GLY A 127 -10.59 13.98 9.62
C GLY A 127 -9.40 13.96 8.65
N MET A 128 -8.79 12.80 8.52
CA MET A 128 -7.59 12.62 7.67
C MET A 128 -7.89 11.88 6.36
N PHE A 129 -9.14 11.56 6.10
CA PHE A 129 -9.52 10.75 4.93
C PHE A 129 -10.65 11.34 4.12
#